data_336c504c6c2e157c896c0772e271b280
#
_entry.id   336c504c6c2e157c896c0772e271b280
#
_cell.length_a   1.000
_cell.length_b   1.000
_cell.length_c   1.000
_cell.angle_alpha   90.00
_cell.angle_beta   90.00
_cell.angle_gamma   90.00
#
_symmetry.space_group_name_H-M   'P 1'
#
loop_
_entity.id
_entity.type
_entity.pdbx_description
1 polymer ?
#
loop_
_entity_poly.entity_id
_entity_poly.type
_entity_poly.pdbx_seq_one_letter_code
_entity_poly.pdbx_strand_id
1 'polypeptide(L)'
;GLAEMMIKGQNIENFRNADTFKEDCFPNIKMRFVLENPPFGTPWAGKDAKAGQEDAVRNEFKRGKKGRWGAGLPSGGDSQLIFMQSAIDKMDDKVGRAAIIENGSPLFTGGTASGESQIRRWILEQDLLEAIIALPTDLFYNTGIATYVWILSKNKRPERKGYVQLIDATSIYHKLRKAAGNKKNELLPEDRSKIVKLYTAFEENEYCKIFKNEEFMYREYTVMQPLQRSYAITEERIDQMLADGTLGSVYDPAKVDELEEQGPQISVKDKLKLNKLYEQKPVYEGIVSALQNAVSDEVYLSPEAFVPVLRKVLAAVTDDKKLLDKIADGMSVMDKNAEIQRDKHGAILYDKNSKDTELVPYEESIDDYMAREVLPHVADARAFWEEKVDAKKPVIKTGAEIPFTQYFYKYEQPIPSEELAKQFTELEQSVSQRIAKLFG
;
A
#
# COMPACT_ATOMS: atom_id res chain seq x y z
N GLY A 1 21.80 24.74 -19.61
CA GLY A 1 21.10 24.03 -20.69
C GLY A 1 21.47 24.57 -22.07
N LEU A 2 20.72 25.53 -22.65
CA LEU A 2 20.95 26.00 -24.03
C LEU A 2 22.39 26.48 -24.28
N ALA A 3 22.92 27.31 -23.39
CA ALA A 3 24.31 27.81 -23.51
C ALA A 3 25.34 26.66 -23.51
N GLU A 4 25.11 25.63 -22.69
CA GLU A 4 25.99 24.46 -22.65
C GLU A 4 25.93 23.65 -23.94
N MET A 5 24.74 23.46 -24.51
CA MET A 5 24.56 22.79 -25.80
C MET A 5 25.29 23.57 -26.94
N MET A 6 25.15 24.90 -26.94
CA MET A 6 25.88 25.75 -27.90
C MET A 6 27.38 25.59 -27.77
N ILE A 7 27.93 25.65 -26.54
CA ILE A 7 29.37 25.49 -26.29
C ILE A 7 29.88 24.11 -26.76
N LYS A 8 29.05 23.06 -26.57
CA LYS A 8 29.37 21.70 -27.01
C LYS A 8 29.09 21.44 -28.50
N GLY A 9 28.63 22.42 -29.26
CA GLY A 9 28.30 22.28 -30.68
C GLY A 9 27.08 21.39 -30.94
N GLN A 10 26.21 21.22 -29.95
CA GLN A 10 25.00 20.43 -30.08
C GLN A 10 23.84 21.28 -30.64
N ASN A 11 22.88 20.61 -31.34
CA ASN A 11 21.72 21.31 -31.88
C ASN A 11 20.77 21.76 -30.76
N ILE A 12 20.64 23.07 -30.59
CA ILE A 12 19.80 23.73 -29.60
C ILE A 12 18.29 23.48 -29.81
N GLU A 13 17.87 23.12 -31.03
CA GLU A 13 16.46 22.78 -31.32
C GLU A 13 15.98 21.51 -30.59
N ASN A 14 16.90 20.66 -30.17
CA ASN A 14 16.64 19.46 -29.39
C ASN A 14 16.39 19.76 -27.90
N PHE A 15 16.39 21.02 -27.51
CA PHE A 15 16.13 21.44 -26.13
C PHE A 15 14.94 22.40 -26.07
N ARG A 16 14.01 22.12 -25.15
CA ARG A 16 12.85 22.98 -24.88
C ARG A 16 12.75 23.25 -23.38
N ASN A 17 12.40 24.48 -23.05
CA ASN A 17 12.07 24.88 -21.68
C ASN A 17 10.57 24.78 -21.48
N ALA A 18 10.09 23.62 -21.02
CA ALA A 18 8.68 23.34 -20.81
C ALA A 18 8.49 22.43 -19.59
N ASP A 19 7.26 22.35 -19.10
CA ASP A 19 6.87 21.38 -18.09
C ASP A 19 6.43 20.08 -18.81
N THR A 20 7.23 19.02 -18.68
CA THR A 20 6.97 17.74 -19.37
C THR A 20 5.63 17.09 -18.98
N PHE A 21 5.07 17.44 -17.82
CA PHE A 21 3.75 16.94 -17.43
C PHE A 21 2.63 17.68 -18.14
N LYS A 22 2.81 18.95 -18.48
CA LYS A 22 1.81 19.74 -19.21
C LYS A 22 1.84 19.51 -20.69
N GLU A 23 3.03 19.35 -21.25
CA GLU A 23 3.17 19.25 -22.69
C GLU A 23 4.36 18.35 -23.08
N ASP A 24 4.17 17.59 -24.14
CA ASP A 24 5.23 16.87 -24.82
C ASP A 24 5.72 17.70 -26.01
N CYS A 25 6.86 18.37 -25.85
CA CYS A 25 7.44 19.20 -26.90
C CYS A 25 7.97 18.40 -28.11
N PHE A 26 8.03 17.07 -28.01
CA PHE A 26 8.56 16.19 -29.06
C PHE A 26 7.67 14.94 -29.25
N PRO A 27 6.37 15.10 -29.53
CA PRO A 27 5.40 14.01 -29.49
C PRO A 27 5.66 12.90 -30.50
N ASN A 28 6.31 13.22 -31.63
CA ASN A 28 6.58 12.27 -32.72
C ASN A 28 8.01 11.73 -32.72
N ILE A 29 8.82 12.06 -31.71
CA ILE A 29 10.20 11.62 -31.62
C ILE A 29 10.29 10.45 -30.63
N LYS A 30 10.82 9.32 -31.12
CA LYS A 30 11.17 8.17 -30.30
C LYS A 30 12.69 8.02 -30.24
N MET A 31 13.19 7.56 -29.10
CA MET A 31 14.61 7.48 -28.79
C MET A 31 15.06 6.03 -28.65
N ARG A 32 16.22 5.70 -29.20
CA ARG A 32 16.86 4.40 -28.95
C ARG A 32 17.31 4.27 -27.51
N PHE A 33 17.79 5.36 -26.91
CA PHE A 33 18.22 5.41 -25.51
C PHE A 33 17.59 6.60 -24.81
N VAL A 34 16.99 6.34 -23.64
CA VAL A 34 16.45 7.35 -22.73
C VAL A 34 17.20 7.24 -21.41
N LEU A 35 17.75 8.35 -20.93
CA LEU A 35 18.47 8.42 -19.66
C LEU A 35 17.85 9.54 -18.83
N GLU A 36 17.35 9.21 -17.65
CA GLU A 36 16.69 10.16 -16.77
C GLU A 36 17.19 10.06 -15.33
N ASN A 37 17.28 11.20 -14.68
CA ASN A 37 17.45 11.36 -13.24
C ASN A 37 16.44 12.41 -12.79
N PRO A 38 15.16 12.02 -12.67
CA PRO A 38 14.09 12.96 -12.32
C PRO A 38 14.18 13.39 -10.86
N PRO A 39 13.52 14.49 -10.47
CA PRO A 39 13.46 14.90 -9.07
C PRO A 39 12.63 13.89 -8.26
N PHE A 40 13.14 13.46 -7.11
CA PHE A 40 12.45 12.55 -6.19
C PHE A 40 11.40 13.29 -5.38
N GLY A 41 10.23 12.65 -5.16
CA GLY A 41 9.18 13.16 -4.29
C GLY A 41 8.55 14.49 -4.74
N THR A 42 8.58 14.80 -6.04
CA THR A 42 7.94 16.01 -6.56
C THR A 42 6.44 15.74 -6.75
N PRO A 43 5.56 16.57 -6.14
CA PRO A 43 4.12 16.42 -6.33
C PRO A 43 3.70 16.79 -7.76
N TRP A 44 2.77 16.02 -8.32
CA TRP A 44 2.12 16.29 -9.60
C TRP A 44 0.65 16.68 -9.43
N ALA A 45 0.06 16.44 -8.27
CA ALA A 45 -1.32 16.77 -7.92
C ALA A 45 -1.42 17.40 -6.52
N GLY A 46 -2.56 18.05 -6.25
CA GLY A 46 -2.82 18.72 -4.98
C GLY A 46 -2.26 20.14 -4.91
N LYS A 47 -2.28 20.73 -3.72
CA LYS A 47 -1.91 22.15 -3.47
C LYS A 47 -0.45 22.49 -3.78
N ASP A 48 0.43 21.50 -3.72
CA ASP A 48 1.88 21.68 -3.92
C ASP A 48 2.32 21.40 -5.38
N ALA A 49 1.39 20.96 -6.23
CA ALA A 49 1.63 20.81 -7.66
C ALA A 49 1.63 22.17 -8.39
N LYS A 50 2.35 22.24 -9.52
CA LYS A 50 2.33 23.45 -10.34
C LYS A 50 0.96 23.68 -10.97
N ALA A 51 0.52 24.94 -11.07
CA ALA A 51 -0.79 25.30 -11.61
C ALA A 51 -1.05 24.64 -12.98
N GLY A 52 -2.22 23.96 -13.11
CA GLY A 52 -2.65 23.26 -14.33
C GLY A 52 -1.89 21.95 -14.64
N GLN A 53 -0.98 21.51 -13.79
CA GLN A 53 -0.22 20.28 -13.97
C GLN A 53 -1.11 19.05 -13.73
N GLU A 54 -1.88 19.04 -12.66
CA GLU A 54 -2.79 17.95 -12.32
C GLU A 54 -3.83 17.71 -13.42
N ASP A 55 -4.45 18.79 -13.93
CA ASP A 55 -5.45 18.68 -15.01
C ASP A 55 -4.83 18.10 -16.29
N ALA A 56 -3.63 18.53 -16.65
CA ALA A 56 -2.91 18.02 -17.80
C ALA A 56 -2.62 16.53 -17.67
N VAL A 57 -2.10 16.09 -16.50
CA VAL A 57 -1.82 14.68 -16.21
C VAL A 57 -3.09 13.84 -16.24
N ARG A 58 -4.17 14.28 -15.59
CA ARG A 58 -5.44 13.55 -15.57
C ARG A 58 -6.09 13.47 -16.95
N ASN A 59 -5.98 14.51 -17.77
CA ASN A 59 -6.49 14.50 -19.14
C ASN A 59 -5.71 13.54 -20.04
N GLU A 60 -4.40 13.50 -19.89
CA GLU A 60 -3.55 12.55 -20.60
C GLU A 60 -3.85 11.10 -20.19
N PHE A 61 -4.03 10.84 -18.90
CA PHE A 61 -4.43 9.53 -18.37
C PHE A 61 -5.78 9.05 -18.92
N LYS A 62 -6.78 9.94 -19.06
CA LYS A 62 -8.10 9.61 -19.63
C LYS A 62 -8.03 9.09 -21.07
N ARG A 63 -6.93 9.35 -21.79
CA ARG A 63 -6.70 8.80 -23.14
C ARG A 63 -6.36 7.31 -23.13
N GLY A 64 -6.16 6.70 -21.94
CA GLY A 64 -5.85 5.30 -21.76
C GLY A 64 -4.57 4.90 -22.52
N LYS A 65 -4.60 3.78 -23.23
CA LYS A 65 -3.45 3.28 -24.01
C LYS A 65 -2.88 4.25 -25.06
N LYS A 66 -3.59 5.33 -25.41
CA LYS A 66 -3.11 6.38 -26.32
C LYS A 66 -2.44 7.54 -25.57
N GLY A 67 -2.49 7.56 -24.25
CA GLY A 67 -1.86 8.55 -23.41
C GLY A 67 -0.54 8.03 -22.84
N ARG A 68 0.37 8.95 -22.50
CA ARG A 68 1.68 8.62 -21.95
C ARG A 68 1.60 7.85 -20.63
N TRP A 69 0.52 8.04 -19.85
CA TRP A 69 0.39 7.49 -18.49
C TRP A 69 -0.80 6.53 -18.34
N GLY A 70 -1.11 5.82 -19.41
CA GLY A 70 -2.28 4.93 -19.49
C GLY A 70 -2.20 3.71 -18.57
N ALA A 71 -1.05 3.35 -18.02
CA ALA A 71 -0.91 2.21 -17.12
C ALA A 71 -1.42 2.51 -15.70
N GLY A 72 -1.41 3.77 -15.27
CA GLY A 72 -1.86 4.19 -13.95
C GLY A 72 -1.32 5.56 -13.56
N LEU A 73 -1.91 6.14 -12.51
CA LEU A 73 -1.40 7.36 -11.88
C LEU A 73 -0.99 7.04 -10.45
N PRO A 74 0.26 7.34 -10.05
CA PRO A 74 0.70 7.18 -8.67
C PRO A 74 0.03 8.22 -7.76
N SER A 75 0.26 8.13 -6.46
CA SER A 75 -0.17 9.13 -5.50
C SER A 75 0.31 10.53 -5.90
N GLY A 76 -0.52 11.55 -5.64
CA GLY A 76 -0.28 12.93 -6.10
C GLY A 76 1.01 13.57 -5.59
N GLY A 77 1.57 13.06 -4.50
CA GLY A 77 2.79 13.56 -3.86
C GLY A 77 4.10 13.04 -4.49
N ASP A 78 4.05 12.03 -5.37
CA ASP A 78 5.25 11.43 -5.98
C ASP A 78 5.07 11.17 -7.47
N SER A 79 5.88 11.83 -8.28
CA SER A 79 5.81 11.76 -9.74
C SER A 79 6.81 10.79 -10.39
N GLN A 80 7.58 10.04 -9.63
CA GLN A 80 8.63 9.17 -10.16
C GLN A 80 8.10 8.20 -11.21
N LEU A 81 7.01 7.47 -10.91
CA LEU A 81 6.39 6.55 -11.86
C LEU A 81 5.70 7.24 -13.06
N ILE A 82 5.42 8.55 -12.99
CA ILE A 82 4.99 9.33 -14.16
C ILE A 82 6.19 9.57 -15.08
N PHE A 83 7.36 9.93 -14.53
CA PHE A 83 8.61 10.06 -15.30
C PHE A 83 8.99 8.73 -15.94
N MET A 84 8.90 7.62 -15.22
CA MET A 84 9.16 6.28 -15.75
C MET A 84 8.27 5.94 -16.94
N GLN A 85 6.96 6.18 -16.85
CA GLN A 85 6.05 5.98 -17.98
C GLN A 85 6.38 6.93 -19.15
N SER A 86 6.78 8.17 -18.88
CA SER A 86 7.23 9.10 -19.90
C SER A 86 8.50 8.62 -20.62
N ALA A 87 9.46 8.07 -19.86
CA ALA A 87 10.65 7.45 -20.43
C ALA A 87 10.28 6.28 -21.35
N ILE A 88 9.39 5.40 -20.91
CA ILE A 88 8.89 4.25 -21.71
C ILE A 88 8.18 4.73 -22.98
N ASP A 89 7.35 5.79 -22.89
CA ASP A 89 6.69 6.36 -24.06
C ASP A 89 7.72 6.89 -25.07
N LYS A 90 8.81 7.49 -24.61
CA LYS A 90 9.87 8.02 -25.49
C LYS A 90 10.78 6.95 -26.08
N MET A 91 10.78 5.72 -25.57
CA MET A 91 11.54 4.62 -26.15
C MET A 91 11.04 4.27 -27.55
N ASP A 92 11.96 4.03 -28.48
CA ASP A 92 11.66 3.41 -29.78
C ASP A 92 10.98 2.06 -29.58
N ASP A 93 9.92 1.80 -30.36
CA ASP A 93 9.05 0.65 -30.15
C ASP A 93 9.73 -0.72 -30.41
N LYS A 94 10.84 -0.74 -31.18
CA LYS A 94 11.54 -1.98 -31.55
C LYS A 94 12.86 -2.17 -30.82
N VAL A 95 13.58 -1.10 -30.55
CA VAL A 95 14.97 -1.16 -30.05
C VAL A 95 15.22 -0.23 -28.86
N GLY A 96 14.16 0.44 -28.37
CA GLY A 96 14.27 1.43 -27.30
C GLY A 96 14.68 0.81 -25.97
N ARG A 97 15.55 1.52 -25.26
CA ARG A 97 15.98 1.21 -23.89
C ARG A 97 15.99 2.47 -23.06
N ALA A 98 15.70 2.31 -21.79
CA ALA A 98 15.80 3.40 -20.84
C ALA A 98 16.60 2.98 -19.59
N ALA A 99 17.26 3.96 -18.98
CA ALA A 99 17.78 3.86 -17.63
C ALA A 99 17.30 5.09 -16.84
N ILE A 100 16.60 4.87 -15.76
CA ILE A 100 16.06 5.92 -14.91
C ILE A 100 16.48 5.68 -13.47
N ILE A 101 16.88 6.77 -12.79
CA ILE A 101 17.26 6.74 -11.38
C ILE A 101 16.04 7.11 -10.53
N GLU A 102 15.66 6.23 -9.63
CA GLU A 102 14.53 6.41 -8.73
C GLU A 102 14.98 6.16 -7.28
N ASN A 103 14.20 6.62 -6.30
CA ASN A 103 14.38 6.18 -4.91
C ASN A 103 13.68 4.82 -4.68
N GLY A 104 13.56 4.37 -3.42
CA GLY A 104 12.94 3.08 -3.08
C GLY A 104 11.42 3.04 -3.25
N SER A 105 10.74 4.19 -3.22
CA SER A 105 9.28 4.29 -3.25
C SER A 105 8.62 3.56 -4.45
N PRO A 106 9.09 3.70 -5.70
CA PRO A 106 8.56 2.98 -6.85
C PRO A 106 8.58 1.46 -6.74
N LEU A 107 9.41 0.88 -5.89
CA LEU A 107 9.54 -0.58 -5.76
C LEU A 107 8.35 -1.22 -5.04
N PHE A 108 7.79 -0.58 -4.01
CA PHE A 108 6.83 -1.22 -3.12
C PHE A 108 5.64 -0.36 -2.69
N THR A 109 5.65 0.95 -2.94
CA THR A 109 4.56 1.84 -2.50
C THR A 109 3.23 1.48 -3.16
N GLY A 110 2.15 1.59 -2.39
CA GLY A 110 0.78 1.43 -2.84
C GLY A 110 0.24 0.00 -2.71
N GLY A 111 -1.04 -0.13 -2.36
CA GLY A 111 -1.74 -1.42 -2.31
C GLY A 111 -2.12 -1.94 -3.70
N THR A 112 -2.70 -3.12 -3.76
CA THR A 112 -3.00 -3.88 -4.98
C THR A 112 -3.63 -3.06 -6.11
N ALA A 113 -4.67 -2.29 -5.81
CA ALA A 113 -5.40 -1.49 -6.80
C ALA A 113 -4.83 -0.07 -6.99
N SER A 114 -3.72 0.28 -6.33
CA SER A 114 -3.10 1.60 -6.48
C SER A 114 -2.48 1.78 -7.86
N GLY A 115 -2.33 3.04 -8.29
CA GLY A 115 -1.67 3.35 -9.54
C GLY A 115 -0.23 2.87 -9.59
N GLU A 116 0.49 2.94 -8.47
CA GLU A 116 1.87 2.46 -8.35
C GLU A 116 1.97 0.96 -8.63
N SER A 117 1.14 0.16 -7.96
CA SER A 117 1.11 -1.30 -8.15
C SER A 117 0.70 -1.67 -9.58
N GLN A 118 -0.27 -0.95 -10.16
CA GLN A 118 -0.72 -1.21 -11.54
C GLN A 118 0.31 -0.79 -12.59
N ILE A 119 1.11 0.26 -12.36
CA ILE A 119 2.23 0.63 -13.24
C ILE A 119 3.32 -0.47 -13.18
N ARG A 120 3.70 -0.96 -11.98
CA ARG A 120 4.65 -2.08 -11.84
C ARG A 120 4.13 -3.33 -12.54
N ARG A 121 2.86 -3.72 -12.30
CA ARG A 121 2.20 -4.83 -12.98
C ARG A 121 2.31 -4.69 -14.50
N TRP A 122 1.96 -3.54 -15.05
CA TRP A 122 2.01 -3.28 -16.48
C TRP A 122 3.45 -3.41 -17.04
N ILE A 123 4.45 -2.87 -16.34
CA ILE A 123 5.86 -2.95 -16.76
C ILE A 123 6.32 -4.43 -16.81
N LEU A 124 5.92 -5.25 -15.84
CA LEU A 124 6.24 -6.67 -15.77
C LEU A 124 5.48 -7.49 -16.82
N GLU A 125 4.16 -7.28 -16.98
CA GLU A 125 3.33 -7.95 -17.98
C GLU A 125 3.76 -7.64 -19.42
N GLN A 126 4.28 -6.43 -19.66
CA GLN A 126 4.83 -6.06 -20.98
C GLN A 126 6.31 -6.47 -21.13
N ASP A 127 6.87 -7.16 -20.17
CA ASP A 127 8.28 -7.61 -20.15
C ASP A 127 9.29 -6.47 -20.41
N LEU A 128 9.02 -5.27 -19.87
CA LEU A 128 9.83 -4.09 -20.09
C LEU A 128 11.00 -3.98 -19.10
N LEU A 129 10.84 -4.46 -17.86
CA LEU A 129 11.85 -4.36 -16.82
C LEU A 129 12.97 -5.39 -17.04
N GLU A 130 14.17 -4.93 -17.35
CA GLU A 130 15.33 -5.80 -17.59
C GLU A 130 16.17 -5.99 -16.33
N ALA A 131 16.42 -4.91 -15.56
CA ALA A 131 17.17 -4.99 -14.32
C ALA A 131 16.87 -3.82 -13.38
N ILE A 132 17.12 -4.03 -12.08
CA ILE A 132 17.18 -2.97 -11.06
C ILE A 132 18.53 -3.08 -10.35
N ILE A 133 19.25 -1.96 -10.25
CA ILE A 133 20.55 -1.88 -9.60
C ILE A 133 20.43 -0.95 -8.39
N ALA A 134 20.55 -1.49 -7.17
CA ALA A 134 20.65 -0.69 -5.96
C ALA A 134 22.02 -0.03 -5.89
N LEU A 135 22.06 1.29 -5.74
CA LEU A 135 23.28 2.07 -5.65
C LEU A 135 23.63 2.36 -4.18
N PRO A 136 24.92 2.63 -3.88
CA PRO A 136 25.32 3.10 -2.56
C PRO A 136 24.58 4.39 -2.18
N THR A 137 24.31 4.57 -0.90
CA THR A 137 23.82 5.85 -0.36
C THR A 137 24.86 6.96 -0.49
N ASP A 138 24.48 8.20 -0.28
CA ASP A 138 25.38 9.36 -0.30
C ASP A 138 26.16 9.55 -1.62
N LEU A 139 25.63 9.08 -2.76
CA LEU A 139 26.23 9.29 -4.09
C LEU A 139 25.91 10.67 -4.70
N PHE A 140 24.81 11.28 -4.30
CA PHE A 140 24.28 12.51 -4.92
C PHE A 140 24.50 13.72 -4.02
N TYR A 141 24.66 14.92 -4.62
CA TYR A 141 24.97 16.15 -3.91
C TYR A 141 23.85 16.61 -2.98
N ASN A 142 22.60 16.38 -3.37
CA ASN A 142 21.43 16.93 -2.68
C ASN A 142 20.66 15.90 -1.84
N THR A 143 21.04 14.63 -1.85
CA THR A 143 20.37 13.57 -1.13
C THR A 143 21.33 12.46 -0.72
N GLY A 144 21.11 11.90 0.48
CA GLY A 144 21.83 10.71 0.98
C GLY A 144 21.00 9.43 0.94
N ILE A 145 19.79 9.47 0.34
CA ILE A 145 18.88 8.33 0.32
C ILE A 145 19.36 7.19 -0.59
N ALA A 146 18.85 5.99 -0.35
CA ALA A 146 19.03 4.85 -1.25
C ALA A 146 18.37 5.14 -2.61
N THR A 147 19.09 4.85 -3.68
CA THR A 147 18.63 5.04 -5.06
C THR A 147 18.84 3.78 -5.87
N TYR A 148 18.03 3.64 -6.91
CA TYR A 148 17.98 2.47 -7.77
C TYR A 148 18.00 2.90 -9.23
N VAL A 149 18.79 2.22 -10.05
CA VAL A 149 18.74 2.39 -11.51
C VAL A 149 17.80 1.32 -12.06
N TRP A 150 16.68 1.75 -12.64
CA TRP A 150 15.78 0.89 -13.39
C TRP A 150 16.22 0.83 -14.84
N ILE A 151 16.49 -0.37 -15.34
CA ILE A 151 16.84 -0.61 -16.74
C ILE A 151 15.63 -1.22 -17.44
N LEU A 152 15.11 -0.49 -18.42
CA LEU A 152 13.95 -0.86 -19.21
C LEU A 152 14.35 -1.14 -20.64
N SER A 153 13.70 -2.12 -21.28
CA SER A 153 13.99 -2.50 -22.67
C SER A 153 12.73 -2.96 -23.38
N LYS A 154 12.48 -2.44 -24.57
CA LYS A 154 11.46 -2.97 -25.50
C LYS A 154 11.98 -4.12 -26.35
N ASN A 155 13.26 -4.45 -26.22
CA ASN A 155 13.91 -5.55 -26.95
C ASN A 155 14.95 -6.25 -26.09
N LYS A 156 14.47 -6.96 -25.06
CA LYS A 156 15.35 -7.80 -24.23
C LYS A 156 16.05 -8.87 -25.08
N ARG A 157 17.27 -9.21 -24.72
CA ARG A 157 17.96 -10.38 -25.27
C ARG A 157 17.16 -11.64 -24.96
N PRO A 158 17.24 -12.69 -25.80
CA PRO A 158 16.46 -13.94 -25.61
C PRO A 158 16.56 -14.51 -24.20
N GLU A 159 17.77 -14.55 -23.63
CA GLU A 159 18.04 -15.08 -22.29
C GLU A 159 17.45 -14.26 -21.14
N ARG A 160 17.08 -13.00 -21.42
CA ARG A 160 16.49 -12.08 -20.41
C ARG A 160 14.97 -11.94 -20.51
N LYS A 161 14.36 -12.53 -21.54
CA LYS A 161 12.91 -12.43 -21.74
C LYS A 161 12.16 -13.15 -20.63
N GLY A 162 11.19 -12.46 -20.03
CA GLY A 162 10.41 -12.97 -18.91
C GLY A 162 11.14 -12.91 -17.56
N TYR A 163 12.35 -12.34 -17.52
CA TYR A 163 13.16 -12.23 -16.28
C TYR A 163 13.54 -10.82 -15.95
N VAL A 164 13.75 -10.57 -14.65
CA VAL A 164 14.29 -9.35 -14.07
C VAL A 164 15.54 -9.70 -13.27
N GLN A 165 16.63 -8.97 -13.51
CA GLN A 165 17.85 -9.07 -12.71
C GLN A 165 17.87 -8.00 -11.63
N LEU A 166 18.02 -8.40 -10.38
CA LEU A 166 18.27 -7.49 -9.25
C LEU A 166 19.76 -7.51 -8.94
N ILE A 167 20.37 -6.33 -8.79
CA ILE A 167 21.81 -6.19 -8.50
C ILE A 167 21.97 -5.30 -7.26
N ASP A 168 22.54 -5.85 -6.21
CA ASP A 168 22.94 -5.08 -5.02
C ASP A 168 24.38 -4.56 -5.19
N ALA A 169 24.48 -3.31 -5.60
CA ALA A 169 25.75 -2.60 -5.67
C ALA A 169 25.99 -1.64 -4.48
N THR A 170 25.21 -1.76 -3.42
CA THR A 170 25.26 -0.85 -2.26
C THR A 170 26.62 -0.83 -1.54
N SER A 171 27.38 -1.92 -1.65
CA SER A 171 28.73 -2.05 -1.08
C SER A 171 29.87 -1.69 -2.06
N ILE A 172 29.55 -1.38 -3.33
CA ILE A 172 30.54 -1.11 -4.39
C ILE A 172 30.74 0.39 -4.51
N TYR A 173 31.62 0.97 -3.71
CA TYR A 173 31.93 2.41 -3.73
C TYR A 173 33.24 2.72 -3.03
N HIS A 174 33.72 3.97 -3.25
CA HIS A 174 34.80 4.56 -2.50
C HIS A 174 34.34 5.81 -1.73
N LYS A 175 34.86 6.02 -0.53
CA LYS A 175 34.58 7.23 0.24
C LYS A 175 35.34 8.41 -0.29
N LEU A 176 34.69 9.55 -0.48
CA LEU A 176 35.34 10.81 -0.79
C LEU A 176 36.22 11.26 0.36
N ARG A 177 37.40 11.78 0.07
CA ARG A 177 38.28 12.39 1.08
C ARG A 177 37.60 13.57 1.80
N LYS A 178 36.77 14.32 1.07
CA LYS A 178 35.99 15.46 1.59
C LYS A 178 34.59 15.40 1.00
N ALA A 179 33.58 15.44 1.85
CA ALA A 179 32.21 15.46 1.41
C ALA A 179 31.88 16.73 0.58
N ALA A 180 31.02 16.58 -0.42
CA ALA A 180 30.50 17.67 -1.24
C ALA A 180 28.96 17.69 -1.11
N GLY A 181 28.44 18.50 -0.18
CA GLY A 181 27.04 18.44 0.24
C GLY A 181 26.75 17.10 0.91
N ASN A 182 25.66 16.44 0.50
CA ASN A 182 25.31 15.09 0.98
C ASN A 182 26.17 14.00 0.34
N LYS A 183 26.91 14.30 -0.72
CA LYS A 183 27.75 13.32 -1.40
C LYS A 183 28.99 13.01 -0.58
N LYS A 184 29.09 11.79 -0.08
CA LYS A 184 30.24 11.25 0.70
C LYS A 184 30.91 10.08 -0.02
N ASN A 185 30.22 9.46 -0.96
CA ASN A 185 30.65 8.29 -1.72
C ASN A 185 30.74 8.59 -3.22
N GLU A 186 31.59 7.84 -3.93
CA GLU A 186 31.71 7.89 -5.37
C GLU A 186 31.91 6.51 -5.99
N LEU A 187 31.55 6.38 -7.26
CA LEU A 187 31.84 5.21 -8.08
C LEU A 187 33.02 5.51 -8.99
N LEU A 188 34.14 4.90 -8.72
CA LEU A 188 35.33 4.99 -9.58
C LEU A 188 35.10 4.20 -10.89
N PRO A 189 35.99 4.36 -11.93
CA PRO A 189 35.86 3.59 -13.17
C PRO A 189 35.81 2.08 -12.96
N GLU A 190 36.59 1.54 -12.02
CA GLU A 190 36.58 0.12 -11.65
C GLU A 190 35.27 -0.33 -11.03
N ASP A 191 34.64 0.47 -10.17
CA ASP A 191 33.34 0.17 -9.56
C ASP A 191 32.25 0.09 -10.62
N ARG A 192 32.21 1.10 -11.53
CA ARG A 192 31.28 1.10 -12.66
C ARG A 192 31.50 -0.12 -13.56
N SER A 193 32.76 -0.46 -13.83
CA SER A 193 33.11 -1.64 -14.62
C SER A 193 32.66 -2.94 -13.96
N LYS A 194 32.78 -3.03 -12.62
CA LYS A 194 32.30 -4.17 -11.84
C LYS A 194 30.77 -4.29 -11.96
N ILE A 195 30.03 -3.20 -11.75
CA ILE A 195 28.56 -3.17 -11.86
C ILE A 195 28.12 -3.57 -13.28
N VAL A 196 28.76 -3.03 -14.31
CA VAL A 196 28.47 -3.38 -15.71
C VAL A 196 28.76 -4.86 -16.00
N LYS A 197 29.83 -5.43 -15.46
CA LYS A 197 30.13 -6.85 -15.58
C LYS A 197 29.06 -7.72 -14.93
N LEU A 198 28.62 -7.38 -13.70
CA LEU A 198 27.53 -8.07 -13.00
C LEU A 198 26.24 -8.06 -13.84
N TYR A 199 25.88 -6.89 -14.36
CA TYR A 199 24.72 -6.74 -15.21
C TYR A 199 24.86 -7.57 -16.51
N THR A 200 26.02 -7.56 -17.15
CA THR A 200 26.22 -8.20 -18.47
C THR A 200 26.29 -9.72 -18.35
N ALA A 201 26.87 -10.24 -17.27
CA ALA A 201 27.00 -11.68 -17.03
C ALA A 201 25.64 -12.38 -16.94
N PHE A 202 24.64 -11.73 -16.37
CA PHE A 202 23.31 -12.31 -16.14
C PHE A 202 23.39 -13.65 -15.42
N GLU A 203 24.11 -13.68 -14.31
CA GLU A 203 24.36 -14.86 -13.48
C GLU A 203 24.07 -14.54 -12.01
N GLU A 204 23.51 -15.50 -11.30
CA GLU A 204 23.26 -15.37 -9.86
C GLU A 204 24.56 -15.49 -9.06
N ASN A 205 24.72 -14.61 -8.08
CA ASN A 205 25.81 -14.62 -7.12
C ASN A 205 25.42 -13.81 -5.87
N GLU A 206 26.39 -13.48 -5.01
CA GLU A 206 26.12 -12.69 -3.79
C GLU A 206 25.58 -11.26 -4.06
N TYR A 207 25.84 -10.69 -5.26
CA TYR A 207 25.37 -9.37 -5.68
C TYR A 207 24.17 -9.43 -6.62
N CYS A 208 23.87 -10.59 -7.19
CA CYS A 208 22.87 -10.71 -8.26
C CYS A 208 21.85 -11.80 -7.95
N LYS A 209 20.58 -11.48 -8.18
CA LYS A 209 19.47 -12.44 -8.18
C LYS A 209 18.69 -12.28 -9.48
N ILE A 210 18.12 -13.37 -9.97
CA ILE A 210 17.33 -13.41 -11.21
C ILE A 210 15.98 -14.02 -10.90
N PHE A 211 14.92 -13.28 -11.23
CA PHE A 211 13.53 -13.68 -10.97
C PHE A 211 12.73 -13.63 -12.25
N LYS A 212 11.71 -14.47 -12.36
CA LYS A 212 10.68 -14.28 -13.38
C LYS A 212 9.83 -13.05 -13.09
N ASN A 213 9.25 -12.45 -14.12
CA ASN A 213 8.35 -11.30 -13.95
C ASN A 213 7.20 -11.60 -12.99
N GLU A 214 6.64 -12.82 -13.07
CA GLU A 214 5.49 -13.28 -12.28
C GLU A 214 5.81 -13.42 -10.78
N GLU A 215 7.07 -13.62 -10.41
CA GLU A 215 7.49 -13.72 -9.00
C GLU A 215 7.36 -12.38 -8.23
N PHE A 216 7.23 -11.27 -8.95
CA PHE A 216 6.92 -9.95 -8.37
C PHE A 216 5.43 -9.63 -8.36
N MET A 217 4.58 -10.51 -8.86
CA MET A 217 3.15 -10.33 -8.93
C MET A 217 2.45 -11.16 -7.86
N TYR A 218 1.28 -10.68 -7.44
CA TYR A 218 0.46 -11.38 -6.45
C TYR A 218 -1.03 -11.17 -6.73
N ARG A 219 -1.85 -12.07 -6.18
CA ARG A 219 -3.32 -11.93 -6.13
C ARG A 219 -3.76 -11.63 -4.70
N GLU A 220 -4.58 -10.63 -4.55
CA GLU A 220 -5.17 -10.25 -3.27
C GLU A 220 -6.48 -11.01 -3.07
N TYR A 221 -6.47 -11.95 -2.14
CA TYR A 221 -7.66 -12.69 -1.70
C TYR A 221 -8.27 -12.06 -0.46
N THR A 222 -9.58 -12.13 -0.37
CA THR A 222 -10.28 -11.86 0.88
C THR A 222 -10.50 -13.18 1.58
N VAL A 223 -10.04 -13.31 2.83
CA VAL A 223 -10.25 -14.48 3.66
C VAL A 223 -11.29 -14.15 4.73
N MET A 224 -12.27 -15.03 4.90
CA MET A 224 -13.31 -14.89 5.94
C MET A 224 -13.62 -16.22 6.58
N GLN A 225 -14.12 -16.16 7.81
CA GLN A 225 -14.60 -17.32 8.56
C GLN A 225 -16.12 -17.47 8.40
N PRO A 226 -16.66 -18.68 8.50
CA PRO A 226 -18.10 -18.88 8.57
C PRO A 226 -18.72 -18.04 9.68
N LEU A 227 -19.93 -17.52 9.44
CA LEU A 227 -20.66 -16.74 10.41
C LEU A 227 -21.20 -17.68 11.50
N GLN A 228 -20.52 -17.69 12.65
CA GLN A 228 -20.87 -18.47 13.84
C GLN A 228 -20.86 -17.50 15.03
N ARG A 229 -22.02 -17.23 15.57
CA ARG A 229 -22.18 -16.26 16.67
C ARG A 229 -23.10 -16.78 17.72
N SER A 230 -22.72 -16.62 18.98
CA SER A 230 -23.61 -16.80 20.11
C SER A 230 -24.28 -15.48 20.50
N TYR A 231 -25.47 -15.56 21.02
CA TYR A 231 -26.34 -14.46 21.39
C TYR A 231 -26.71 -14.57 22.86
N ALA A 232 -26.69 -13.46 23.61
CA ALA A 232 -27.11 -13.41 24.99
C ALA A 232 -27.48 -11.98 25.39
N ILE A 233 -28.35 -11.85 26.40
CA ILE A 233 -28.65 -10.55 27.00
C ILE A 233 -27.87 -10.48 28.31
N THR A 234 -26.61 -10.04 28.27
CA THR A 234 -25.74 -9.80 29.44
C THR A 234 -25.43 -8.33 29.58
N GLU A 235 -25.05 -7.88 30.75
CA GLU A 235 -24.65 -6.48 30.99
C GLU A 235 -23.49 -6.09 30.05
N GLU A 236 -22.48 -6.96 29.95
CA GLU A 236 -21.32 -6.72 29.09
C GLU A 236 -21.69 -6.54 27.61
N ARG A 237 -22.60 -7.37 27.08
CA ARG A 237 -23.03 -7.26 25.67
C ARG A 237 -23.92 -6.05 25.43
N ILE A 238 -24.71 -5.62 26.42
CA ILE A 238 -25.49 -4.38 26.36
C ILE A 238 -24.52 -3.20 26.28
N ASP A 239 -23.55 -3.14 27.17
CA ASP A 239 -22.56 -2.07 27.20
C ASP A 239 -21.76 -2.00 25.90
N GLN A 240 -21.31 -3.16 25.38
CA GLN A 240 -20.62 -3.24 24.11
C GLN A 240 -21.49 -2.76 22.94
N MET A 241 -22.74 -3.21 22.86
CA MET A 241 -23.70 -2.81 21.83
C MET A 241 -23.94 -1.30 21.84
N LEU A 242 -24.01 -0.69 23.03
CA LEU A 242 -24.17 0.76 23.20
C LEU A 242 -22.90 1.51 22.78
N ALA A 243 -21.73 1.00 23.20
CA ALA A 243 -20.43 1.58 22.84
C ALA A 243 -20.17 1.54 21.32
N ASP A 244 -20.59 0.47 20.64
CA ASP A 244 -20.48 0.32 19.18
C ASP A 244 -21.48 1.19 18.41
N GLY A 245 -22.33 1.96 19.10
CA GLY A 245 -23.31 2.86 18.48
C GLY A 245 -24.41 2.14 17.70
N THR A 246 -24.72 0.88 18.06
CA THR A 246 -25.76 0.07 17.40
C THR A 246 -27.11 0.79 17.38
N LEU A 247 -27.48 1.48 18.44
CA LEU A 247 -28.70 2.28 18.55
C LEU A 247 -28.58 3.72 18.03
N GLY A 248 -27.43 4.14 17.49
CA GLY A 248 -27.19 5.52 17.02
C GLY A 248 -28.14 5.97 15.89
N SER A 249 -28.80 5.04 15.20
CA SER A 249 -29.87 5.38 14.24
C SER A 249 -31.19 5.75 14.91
N VAL A 250 -31.39 5.35 16.16
CA VAL A 250 -32.56 5.70 17.00
C VAL A 250 -32.22 6.97 17.78
N TYR A 251 -31.18 6.93 18.61
CA TYR A 251 -30.68 8.07 19.38
C TYR A 251 -29.18 7.97 19.57
N ASP A 252 -28.47 9.07 19.32
CA ASP A 252 -27.01 9.17 19.42
C ASP A 252 -26.67 10.33 20.37
N PRO A 253 -26.30 10.05 21.62
CA PRO A 253 -25.97 11.08 22.61
C PRO A 253 -24.85 12.02 22.12
N ALA A 254 -23.77 11.46 21.57
CA ALA A 254 -22.63 12.25 21.11
C ALA A 254 -23.03 13.20 19.96
N LYS A 255 -23.93 12.74 19.07
CA LYS A 255 -24.45 13.58 18.00
C LYS A 255 -25.41 14.66 18.49
N VAL A 256 -26.15 14.41 19.56
CA VAL A 256 -26.98 15.43 20.22
C VAL A 256 -26.09 16.50 20.79
N ASP A 257 -25.07 16.14 21.56
CA ASP A 257 -24.10 17.09 22.15
C ASP A 257 -23.43 17.95 21.06
N GLU A 258 -22.94 17.35 19.98
CA GLU A 258 -22.35 18.06 18.84
C GLU A 258 -23.32 19.09 18.21
N LEU A 259 -24.60 18.72 18.08
CA LEU A 259 -25.61 19.60 17.49
C LEU A 259 -26.03 20.72 18.46
N GLU A 260 -26.05 20.45 19.76
CA GLU A 260 -26.35 21.45 20.80
C GLU A 260 -25.22 22.47 20.95
N GLU A 261 -23.96 22.07 20.83
CA GLU A 261 -22.80 22.96 20.87
C GLU A 261 -22.82 24.04 19.79
N GLN A 262 -23.53 23.81 18.67
CA GLN A 262 -23.73 24.83 17.64
C GLN A 262 -24.59 26.02 18.10
N GLY A 263 -25.35 25.84 19.17
CA GLY A 263 -26.15 26.90 19.80
C GLY A 263 -27.07 27.66 18.83
N PRO A 264 -27.16 28.99 18.91
CA PRO A 264 -28.02 29.78 18.03
C PRO A 264 -27.66 29.75 16.54
N GLN A 265 -26.49 29.25 16.18
CA GLN A 265 -25.99 29.16 14.80
C GLN A 265 -26.37 27.83 14.10
N ILE A 266 -27.08 26.94 14.79
CA ILE A 266 -27.51 25.66 14.23
C ILE A 266 -28.33 25.84 12.95
N SER A 267 -27.99 25.11 11.89
CA SER A 267 -28.74 25.15 10.63
C SER A 267 -30.17 24.62 10.80
N VAL A 268 -31.11 25.07 9.95
CA VAL A 268 -32.50 24.57 9.95
C VAL A 268 -32.53 23.03 9.77
N LYS A 269 -31.66 22.50 8.95
CA LYS A 269 -31.53 21.04 8.70
C LYS A 269 -31.06 20.30 9.94
N ASP A 270 -30.07 20.83 10.65
CA ASP A 270 -29.52 20.21 11.87
C ASP A 270 -30.48 20.33 13.03
N LYS A 271 -31.24 21.42 13.13
CA LYS A 271 -32.33 21.57 14.12
C LYS A 271 -33.43 20.52 13.93
N LEU A 272 -33.83 20.25 12.67
CA LEU A 272 -34.79 19.18 12.36
C LEU A 272 -34.23 17.80 12.75
N LYS A 273 -32.95 17.58 12.53
CA LYS A 273 -32.27 16.34 12.92
C LYS A 273 -32.21 16.19 14.45
N LEU A 274 -31.88 17.25 15.16
CA LEU A 274 -31.87 17.27 16.63
C LEU A 274 -33.25 16.96 17.21
N ASN A 275 -34.30 17.61 16.71
CA ASN A 275 -35.68 17.35 17.15
C ASN A 275 -36.06 15.87 16.94
N LYS A 276 -35.71 15.29 15.78
CA LYS A 276 -35.96 13.88 15.50
C LYS A 276 -35.26 12.94 16.48
N LEU A 277 -34.00 13.26 16.84
CA LEU A 277 -33.28 12.48 17.84
C LEU A 277 -33.98 12.55 19.21
N TYR A 278 -34.44 13.71 19.63
CA TYR A 278 -35.22 13.83 20.88
C TYR A 278 -36.56 13.10 20.86
N GLU A 279 -37.27 13.09 19.73
CA GLU A 279 -38.50 12.31 19.57
C GLU A 279 -38.24 10.80 19.72
N GLN A 280 -37.06 10.32 19.33
CA GLN A 280 -36.69 8.90 19.42
C GLN A 280 -36.02 8.52 20.76
N LYS A 281 -35.64 9.47 21.57
CA LYS A 281 -34.99 9.22 22.88
C LYS A 281 -35.78 8.29 23.79
N PRO A 282 -37.13 8.42 23.93
CA PRO A 282 -37.92 7.47 24.77
C PRO A 282 -37.86 6.03 24.26
N VAL A 283 -37.78 5.82 22.95
CA VAL A 283 -37.62 4.50 22.33
C VAL A 283 -36.25 3.91 22.68
N TYR A 284 -35.20 4.72 22.58
CA TYR A 284 -33.85 4.32 22.98
C TYR A 284 -33.77 3.92 24.44
N GLU A 285 -34.26 4.78 25.35
CA GLU A 285 -34.29 4.53 26.80
C GLU A 285 -35.15 3.29 27.15
N GLY A 286 -36.26 3.13 26.44
CA GLY A 286 -37.12 1.93 26.58
C GLY A 286 -36.40 0.64 26.17
N ILE A 287 -35.66 0.65 25.07
CA ILE A 287 -34.88 -0.52 24.63
C ILE A 287 -33.81 -0.84 25.66
N VAL A 288 -33.03 0.13 26.11
CA VAL A 288 -31.95 -0.08 27.08
C VAL A 288 -32.51 -0.64 28.39
N SER A 289 -33.57 -0.02 28.92
CA SER A 289 -34.25 -0.50 30.16
C SER A 289 -34.82 -1.90 30.03
N ALA A 290 -35.47 -2.22 28.90
CA ALA A 290 -36.01 -3.54 28.66
C ALA A 290 -34.92 -4.62 28.58
N LEU A 291 -33.81 -4.34 27.95
CA LEU A 291 -32.67 -5.24 27.87
C LEU A 291 -32.01 -5.43 29.24
N GLN A 292 -31.80 -4.36 30.02
CA GLN A 292 -31.26 -4.42 31.38
C GLN A 292 -32.13 -5.27 32.33
N ASN A 293 -33.43 -5.15 32.19
CA ASN A 293 -34.39 -5.96 33.00
C ASN A 293 -34.44 -7.43 32.56
N ALA A 294 -33.95 -7.77 31.39
CA ALA A 294 -33.94 -9.12 30.80
C ALA A 294 -32.58 -9.80 30.87
N VAL A 295 -31.60 -9.21 31.58
CA VAL A 295 -30.26 -9.79 31.74
C VAL A 295 -30.36 -11.20 32.32
N SER A 296 -29.64 -12.14 31.67
CA SER A 296 -29.58 -13.55 32.08
C SER A 296 -28.28 -14.19 31.60
N ASP A 297 -27.95 -15.36 32.20
CA ASP A 297 -26.78 -16.16 31.79
C ASP A 297 -27.10 -17.09 30.59
N GLU A 298 -28.31 -17.00 30.04
CA GLU A 298 -28.72 -17.86 28.93
C GLU A 298 -28.04 -17.45 27.62
N VAL A 299 -27.38 -18.43 26.97
CA VAL A 299 -26.65 -18.23 25.70
C VAL A 299 -27.37 -19.04 24.62
N TYR A 300 -27.65 -18.36 23.51
CA TYR A 300 -28.26 -18.92 22.32
C TYR A 300 -27.21 -19.08 21.21
N LEU A 301 -27.19 -20.25 20.57
CA LEU A 301 -26.17 -20.58 19.55
C LEU A 301 -26.63 -20.31 18.11
N SER A 302 -27.85 -19.78 17.94
CA SER A 302 -28.35 -19.36 16.63
C SER A 302 -29.29 -18.16 16.75
N PRO A 303 -29.38 -17.31 15.69
CA PRO A 303 -30.33 -16.19 15.69
C PRO A 303 -31.78 -16.64 15.71
N GLU A 304 -32.10 -17.82 15.16
CA GLU A 304 -33.43 -18.41 15.14
C GLU A 304 -33.94 -18.69 16.55
N ALA A 305 -33.06 -19.07 17.46
CA ALA A 305 -33.38 -19.27 18.88
C ALA A 305 -33.48 -17.94 19.65
N PHE A 306 -32.60 -16.99 19.35
CA PHE A 306 -32.48 -15.73 20.10
C PHE A 306 -33.50 -14.65 19.71
N VAL A 307 -33.75 -14.43 18.43
CA VAL A 307 -34.60 -13.33 17.93
C VAL A 307 -36.04 -13.41 18.47
N PRO A 308 -36.68 -14.57 18.61
CA PRO A 308 -37.99 -14.66 19.25
C PRO A 308 -38.00 -14.21 20.72
N VAL A 309 -36.93 -14.49 21.46
CA VAL A 309 -36.76 -14.04 22.85
C VAL A 309 -36.59 -12.52 22.90
N LEU A 310 -35.67 -11.98 22.10
CA LEU A 310 -35.46 -10.53 22.00
C LEU A 310 -36.74 -9.78 21.63
N ARG A 311 -37.53 -10.34 20.70
CA ARG A 311 -38.81 -9.76 20.31
C ARG A 311 -39.81 -9.69 21.46
N LYS A 312 -39.85 -10.72 22.33
CA LYS A 312 -40.71 -10.71 23.52
C LYS A 312 -40.26 -9.66 24.53
N VAL A 313 -38.94 -9.52 24.73
CA VAL A 313 -38.37 -8.53 25.66
C VAL A 313 -38.68 -7.12 25.19
N LEU A 314 -38.60 -6.85 23.90
CA LEU A 314 -38.79 -5.52 23.34
C LEU A 314 -40.22 -5.23 22.84
N ALA A 315 -41.17 -6.15 23.01
CA ALA A 315 -42.53 -6.06 22.46
C ALA A 315 -43.30 -4.80 22.88
N ALA A 316 -43.05 -4.25 24.08
CA ALA A 316 -43.66 -3.02 24.57
C ALA A 316 -43.04 -1.74 23.98
N VAL A 317 -41.86 -1.84 23.34
CA VAL A 317 -41.06 -0.69 22.89
C VAL A 317 -41.01 -0.61 21.37
N THR A 318 -40.76 -1.73 20.70
CA THR A 318 -40.63 -1.79 19.25
C THR A 318 -40.96 -3.15 18.67
N ASP A 319 -41.52 -3.16 17.46
CA ASP A 319 -41.74 -4.34 16.62
C ASP A 319 -41.00 -4.24 15.27
N ASP A 320 -40.21 -3.19 15.09
CA ASP A 320 -39.41 -2.99 13.86
C ASP A 320 -38.36 -4.10 13.68
N LYS A 321 -38.62 -4.95 12.71
CA LYS A 321 -37.78 -6.11 12.40
C LYS A 321 -36.31 -5.72 12.16
N LYS A 322 -36.05 -4.60 11.41
CA LYS A 322 -34.69 -4.19 11.11
C LYS A 322 -33.94 -3.75 12.37
N LEU A 323 -34.65 -3.09 13.28
CA LEU A 323 -34.07 -2.68 14.55
C LEU A 323 -33.79 -3.88 15.44
N LEU A 324 -34.71 -4.85 15.49
CA LEU A 324 -34.53 -6.10 16.22
C LEU A 324 -33.35 -6.91 15.69
N ASP A 325 -33.23 -7.06 14.37
CA ASP A 325 -32.09 -7.75 13.73
C ASP A 325 -30.76 -7.02 14.08
N LYS A 326 -30.73 -5.68 14.05
CA LYS A 326 -29.58 -4.88 14.41
C LYS A 326 -29.19 -5.00 15.90
N ILE A 327 -30.17 -5.03 16.78
CA ILE A 327 -29.94 -5.26 18.23
C ILE A 327 -29.42 -6.69 18.44
N ALA A 328 -29.98 -7.68 17.77
CA ALA A 328 -29.51 -9.05 17.86
C ALA A 328 -28.06 -9.18 17.41
N ASP A 329 -27.67 -8.54 16.30
CA ASP A 329 -26.28 -8.50 15.84
C ASP A 329 -25.37 -7.85 16.89
N GLY A 330 -25.78 -6.71 17.48
CA GLY A 330 -25.02 -6.01 18.53
C GLY A 330 -24.89 -6.81 19.84
N MET A 331 -25.85 -7.74 20.12
CA MET A 331 -25.82 -8.64 21.27
C MET A 331 -25.11 -9.97 21.00
N SER A 332 -24.42 -10.08 19.84
CA SER A 332 -23.77 -11.30 19.42
C SER A 332 -22.25 -11.19 19.49
N VAL A 333 -21.59 -12.31 19.77
CA VAL A 333 -20.13 -12.45 19.69
C VAL A 333 -19.75 -13.67 18.86
N MET A 334 -18.57 -13.65 18.22
CA MET A 334 -18.08 -14.82 17.51
C MET A 334 -17.90 -15.98 18.48
N ASP A 335 -18.43 -17.12 18.12
CA ASP A 335 -18.38 -18.32 18.93
C ASP A 335 -18.31 -19.58 18.03
N LYS A 336 -17.23 -20.32 18.11
CA LYS A 336 -17.00 -21.51 17.29
C LYS A 336 -17.92 -22.69 17.66
N ASN A 337 -18.56 -22.65 18.81
CA ASN A 337 -19.55 -23.64 19.21
C ASN A 337 -20.95 -23.31 18.66
N ALA A 338 -21.15 -22.10 18.15
CA ALA A 338 -22.41 -21.69 17.55
C ALA A 338 -22.66 -22.36 16.19
N GLU A 339 -23.92 -22.42 15.77
CA GLU A 339 -24.30 -22.97 14.48
C GLU A 339 -23.78 -22.10 13.34
N ILE A 340 -23.29 -22.75 12.26
CA ILE A 340 -22.90 -22.04 11.03
C ILE A 340 -24.16 -21.48 10.36
N GLN A 341 -24.24 -20.17 10.28
CA GLN A 341 -25.39 -19.51 9.67
C GLN A 341 -25.40 -19.69 8.15
N ARG A 342 -26.58 -19.86 7.60
CA ARG A 342 -26.81 -20.08 6.17
C ARG A 342 -27.85 -19.10 5.63
N ASP A 343 -27.76 -18.80 4.36
CA ASP A 343 -28.78 -18.02 3.68
C ASP A 343 -30.04 -18.88 3.38
N LYS A 344 -31.08 -18.25 2.84
CA LYS A 344 -32.34 -18.93 2.44
C LYS A 344 -32.17 -20.03 1.39
N HIS A 345 -31.02 -20.16 0.76
CA HIS A 345 -30.66 -21.15 -0.25
C HIS A 345 -29.72 -22.24 0.33
N GLY A 346 -29.38 -22.17 1.62
CA GLY A 346 -28.51 -23.11 2.31
C GLY A 346 -27.03 -22.82 2.16
N ALA A 347 -26.64 -21.73 1.48
CA ALA A 347 -25.25 -21.34 1.35
C ALA A 347 -24.70 -20.76 2.67
N ILE A 348 -23.45 -21.10 3.01
CA ILE A 348 -22.78 -20.60 4.21
C ILE A 348 -22.64 -19.08 4.13
N LEU A 349 -23.04 -18.40 5.19
CA LEU A 349 -22.75 -16.99 5.41
C LEU A 349 -21.37 -16.83 6.04
N TYR A 350 -20.66 -15.77 5.67
CA TYR A 350 -19.32 -15.48 6.18
C TYR A 350 -19.33 -14.20 7.03
N ASP A 351 -18.62 -14.22 8.14
CA ASP A 351 -18.53 -13.07 9.05
C ASP A 351 -17.67 -11.98 8.43
N LYS A 352 -18.29 -10.84 8.12
CA LYS A 352 -17.59 -9.67 7.56
C LYS A 352 -16.58 -9.06 8.53
N ASN A 353 -16.77 -9.28 9.84
CA ASN A 353 -15.85 -8.78 10.87
C ASN A 353 -14.58 -9.64 10.96
N SER A 354 -14.63 -10.89 10.42
CA SER A 354 -13.45 -11.76 10.30
C SER A 354 -12.67 -11.53 9.01
N LYS A 355 -13.06 -10.53 8.20
CA LYS A 355 -12.41 -10.25 6.93
C LYS A 355 -10.94 -9.92 7.12
N ASP A 356 -10.10 -10.70 6.48
CA ASP A 356 -8.67 -10.48 6.34
C ASP A 356 -8.25 -10.48 4.87
N THR A 357 -7.03 -10.04 4.60
CA THR A 357 -6.50 -9.92 3.24
C THR A 357 -5.20 -10.69 3.12
N GLU A 358 -5.15 -11.62 2.17
CA GLU A 358 -3.96 -12.41 1.86
C GLU A 358 -3.41 -12.05 0.48
N LEU A 359 -2.09 -11.83 0.41
CA LEU A 359 -1.37 -11.58 -0.81
C LEU A 359 -0.69 -12.88 -1.26
N VAL A 360 -1.32 -13.56 -2.18
CA VAL A 360 -0.87 -14.88 -2.66
C VAL A 360 0.05 -14.69 -3.88
N PRO A 361 1.26 -15.29 -3.90
CA PRO A 361 2.13 -15.25 -5.08
C PRO A 361 1.40 -15.66 -6.35
N TYR A 362 1.67 -14.98 -7.45
CA TYR A 362 0.88 -15.10 -8.68
C TYR A 362 0.85 -16.53 -9.26
N GLU A 363 1.96 -17.25 -9.16
CA GLU A 363 2.09 -18.65 -9.64
C GLU A 363 1.58 -19.68 -8.62
N GLU A 364 1.32 -19.29 -7.36
CA GLU A 364 0.90 -20.23 -6.32
C GLU A 364 -0.62 -20.49 -6.37
N SER A 365 -1.00 -21.75 -6.14
CA SER A 365 -2.39 -22.14 -5.97
C SER A 365 -2.94 -21.57 -4.65
N ILE A 366 -4.17 -21.04 -4.67
CA ILE A 366 -4.81 -20.57 -3.45
C ILE A 366 -5.01 -21.69 -2.42
N ASP A 367 -5.27 -22.91 -2.88
CA ASP A 367 -5.50 -24.05 -1.97
C ASP A 367 -4.20 -24.45 -1.25
N ASP A 368 -3.05 -24.44 -1.95
CA ASP A 368 -1.73 -24.72 -1.35
C ASP A 368 -1.36 -23.60 -0.36
N TYR A 369 -1.56 -22.34 -0.73
CA TYR A 369 -1.33 -21.20 0.14
C TYR A 369 -2.19 -21.27 1.41
N MET A 370 -3.49 -21.50 1.26
CA MET A 370 -4.42 -21.64 2.40
C MET A 370 -4.00 -22.77 3.32
N ALA A 371 -3.64 -23.95 2.76
CA ALA A 371 -3.23 -25.09 3.55
C ALA A 371 -1.94 -24.85 4.35
N ARG A 372 -1.02 -24.05 3.82
CA ARG A 372 0.26 -23.73 4.46
C ARG A 372 0.16 -22.59 5.47
N GLU A 373 -0.50 -21.49 5.11
CA GLU A 373 -0.42 -20.22 5.85
C GLU A 373 -1.66 -19.92 6.69
N VAL A 374 -2.85 -20.31 6.26
CA VAL A 374 -4.10 -19.86 6.89
C VAL A 374 -4.78 -20.98 7.70
N LEU A 375 -5.03 -22.12 7.10
CA LEU A 375 -5.80 -23.21 7.72
C LEU A 375 -5.17 -23.80 8.98
N PRO A 376 -3.82 -23.81 9.17
CA PRO A 376 -3.23 -24.21 10.45
C PRO A 376 -3.63 -23.32 11.63
N HIS A 377 -3.98 -22.06 11.37
CA HIS A 377 -4.39 -21.08 12.38
C HIS A 377 -5.90 -20.89 12.44
N VAL A 378 -6.57 -21.01 11.30
CA VAL A 378 -8.02 -20.80 11.16
C VAL A 378 -8.60 -21.87 10.23
N ALA A 379 -8.87 -23.05 10.79
CA ALA A 379 -9.18 -24.28 10.05
C ALA A 379 -10.43 -24.20 9.13
N ASP A 380 -11.37 -23.30 9.42
CA ASP A 380 -12.63 -23.13 8.68
C ASP A 380 -12.65 -21.89 7.78
N ALA A 381 -11.51 -21.17 7.65
CA ALA A 381 -11.40 -20.01 6.80
C ALA A 381 -11.61 -20.36 5.31
N ARG A 382 -12.16 -19.41 4.56
CA ARG A 382 -12.35 -19.49 3.11
C ARG A 382 -11.80 -18.26 2.41
N ALA A 383 -11.12 -18.47 1.30
CA ALA A 383 -10.62 -17.44 0.44
C ALA A 383 -11.61 -17.11 -0.67
N PHE A 384 -11.72 -15.82 -0.99
CA PHE A 384 -12.57 -15.27 -2.05
C PHE A 384 -11.74 -14.37 -2.95
N TRP A 385 -11.90 -14.55 -4.25
CA TRP A 385 -11.24 -13.72 -5.24
C TRP A 385 -12.18 -13.42 -6.39
N GLU A 386 -12.28 -12.16 -6.74
CA GLU A 386 -13.02 -11.71 -7.91
C GLU A 386 -12.36 -10.44 -8.45
N GLU A 387 -11.90 -10.48 -9.70
CA GLU A 387 -11.34 -9.34 -10.41
C GLU A 387 -12.23 -8.97 -11.59
N LYS A 388 -12.53 -7.66 -11.75
CA LYS A 388 -13.35 -7.09 -12.83
C LYS A 388 -12.68 -5.82 -13.34
N VAL A 389 -11.69 -5.93 -14.21
CA VAL A 389 -10.89 -4.81 -14.70
C VAL A 389 -11.72 -3.90 -15.61
N ASP A 390 -12.55 -4.47 -16.51
CA ASP A 390 -13.31 -3.73 -17.53
C ASP A 390 -14.68 -3.23 -17.06
N ALA A 391 -14.97 -3.32 -15.75
CA ALA A 391 -16.24 -2.86 -15.21
C ALA A 391 -16.30 -1.34 -15.09
N LYS A 392 -17.50 -0.76 -15.08
CA LYS A 392 -17.72 0.68 -14.82
C LYS A 392 -17.08 1.14 -13.48
N LYS A 393 -17.05 0.25 -12.50
CA LYS A 393 -16.27 0.38 -11.25
C LYS A 393 -15.34 -0.82 -11.20
N PRO A 394 -14.08 -0.65 -11.62
CA PRO A 394 -13.12 -1.77 -11.62
C PRO A 394 -12.88 -2.32 -10.21
N VAL A 395 -12.81 -3.63 -10.14
CA VAL A 395 -12.31 -4.35 -8.97
C VAL A 395 -10.98 -4.98 -9.38
N ILE A 396 -9.90 -4.48 -8.82
CA ILE A 396 -8.55 -4.92 -9.14
C ILE A 396 -8.02 -5.71 -7.96
N LYS A 397 -7.60 -6.94 -8.21
CA LYS A 397 -7.15 -7.90 -7.21
C LYS A 397 -5.80 -8.53 -7.54
N THR A 398 -5.19 -8.12 -8.65
CA THR A 398 -3.82 -8.49 -9.02
C THR A 398 -2.93 -7.27 -8.93
N GLY A 399 -1.84 -7.37 -8.19
CA GLY A 399 -0.86 -6.30 -7.99
C GLY A 399 0.55 -6.77 -8.27
N ALA A 400 1.51 -5.84 -8.12
CA ALA A 400 2.93 -6.13 -8.22
C ALA A 400 3.73 -5.31 -7.21
N GLU A 401 4.74 -5.94 -6.63
CA GLU A 401 5.70 -5.36 -5.69
C GLU A 401 7.08 -5.97 -5.93
N ILE A 402 8.12 -5.16 -5.75
CA ILE A 402 9.50 -5.62 -5.90
C ILE A 402 10.21 -5.42 -4.55
N PRO A 403 10.14 -6.40 -3.64
CA PRO A 403 10.71 -6.30 -2.29
C PRO A 403 12.24 -6.46 -2.33
N PHE A 404 12.93 -5.55 -3.01
CA PHE A 404 14.35 -5.62 -3.34
C PHE A 404 15.21 -5.95 -2.11
N THR A 405 15.01 -5.25 -1.00
CA THR A 405 15.82 -5.40 0.21
C THR A 405 15.65 -6.78 0.85
N GLN A 406 14.49 -7.39 0.73
CA GLN A 406 14.21 -8.72 1.27
C GLN A 406 15.11 -9.80 0.63
N TYR A 407 15.38 -9.70 -0.67
CA TYR A 407 16.17 -10.70 -1.40
C TYR A 407 17.66 -10.64 -1.09
N PHE A 408 18.15 -9.50 -0.61
CA PHE A 408 19.56 -9.29 -0.24
C PHE A 408 19.76 -9.17 1.28
N TYR A 409 18.69 -9.34 2.07
CA TYR A 409 18.79 -9.28 3.52
C TYR A 409 19.65 -10.44 4.03
N LYS A 410 20.71 -10.08 4.79
CA LYS A 410 21.53 -11.03 5.52
C LYS A 410 21.22 -10.84 7.00
N TYR A 411 20.70 -11.88 7.64
CA TYR A 411 20.48 -11.84 9.09
C TYR A 411 21.83 -11.75 9.79
N GLU A 412 22.06 -10.67 10.51
CA GLU A 412 23.18 -10.54 11.43
C GLU A 412 22.64 -10.77 12.85
N GLN A 413 23.21 -11.75 13.52
CA GLN A 413 22.82 -12.04 14.90
C GLN A 413 23.15 -10.82 15.78
N PRO A 414 22.18 -10.26 16.52
CA PRO A 414 22.44 -9.13 17.41
C PRO A 414 23.50 -9.50 18.45
N ILE A 415 24.43 -8.58 18.67
CA ILE A 415 25.39 -8.74 19.77
C ILE A 415 24.61 -8.81 21.08
N PRO A 416 24.86 -9.82 21.94
CA PRO A 416 24.19 -9.93 23.22
C PRO A 416 24.33 -8.63 24.03
N SER A 417 23.26 -8.24 24.73
CA SER A 417 23.25 -6.98 25.51
C SER A 417 24.36 -6.92 26.58
N GLU A 418 24.74 -8.06 27.14
CA GLU A 418 25.87 -8.17 28.10
C GLU A 418 27.22 -7.81 27.47
N GLU A 419 27.44 -8.23 26.23
CA GLU A 419 28.66 -7.92 25.49
C GLU A 419 28.70 -6.46 25.05
N LEU A 420 27.56 -5.91 24.63
CA LEU A 420 27.40 -4.46 24.34
C LEU A 420 27.66 -3.61 25.59
N ALA A 421 27.14 -4.01 26.74
CA ALA A 421 27.40 -3.33 28.03
C ALA A 421 28.88 -3.34 28.39
N LYS A 422 29.57 -4.46 28.14
CA LYS A 422 31.02 -4.56 28.37
C LYS A 422 31.81 -3.64 27.43
N GLN A 423 31.50 -3.66 26.14
CA GLN A 423 32.12 -2.76 25.14
C GLN A 423 31.89 -1.29 25.48
N PHE A 424 30.70 -0.94 25.96
CA PHE A 424 30.35 0.43 26.38
C PHE A 424 31.21 0.84 27.59
N THR A 425 31.36 -0.02 28.60
CA THR A 425 32.17 0.27 29.80
C THR A 425 33.66 0.43 29.43
N GLU A 426 34.18 -0.41 28.54
CA GLU A 426 35.58 -0.31 28.06
C GLU A 426 35.81 1.01 27.30
N LEU A 427 34.83 1.41 26.45
CA LEU A 427 34.88 2.67 25.73
C LEU A 427 34.85 3.88 26.68
N GLU A 428 33.96 3.87 27.67
CA GLU A 428 33.85 4.90 28.71
C GLU A 428 35.15 5.08 29.49
N GLN A 429 35.77 3.98 29.90
CA GLN A 429 37.09 4.00 30.57
C GLN A 429 38.18 4.58 29.68
N SER A 430 38.19 4.18 28.38
CA SER A 430 39.16 4.70 27.41
C SER A 430 39.00 6.20 27.18
N VAL A 431 37.78 6.67 27.06
CA VAL A 431 37.44 8.11 26.91
C VAL A 431 37.89 8.88 28.17
N SER A 432 37.55 8.38 29.36
CA SER A 432 37.94 8.98 30.64
C SER A 432 39.45 9.09 30.81
N GLN A 433 40.21 8.05 30.43
CA GLN A 433 41.67 8.06 30.45
C GLN A 433 42.27 9.09 29.46
N ARG A 434 41.65 9.24 28.27
CA ARG A 434 42.10 10.25 27.29
C ARG A 434 41.83 11.67 27.80
N ILE A 435 40.68 11.91 28.39
CA ILE A 435 40.31 13.19 28.99
C ILE A 435 41.32 13.52 30.15
N ALA A 436 41.58 12.58 31.02
CA ALA A 436 42.56 12.76 32.13
C ALA A 436 43.97 13.11 31.62
N LYS A 437 44.39 12.53 30.48
CA LYS A 437 45.70 12.86 29.85
C LYS A 437 45.74 14.23 29.19
N LEU A 438 44.58 14.82 28.86
CA LEU A 438 44.51 16.15 28.23
C LEU A 438 44.42 17.28 29.23
N PHE A 439 43.87 17.02 30.43
CA PHE A 439 43.59 18.01 31.45
C PHE A 439 44.30 17.76 32.79
N GLY A 440 45.05 16.69 32.95
CA GLY A 440 45.95 16.40 34.04
C GLY A 440 47.38 16.54 33.59
#